data_f3b2f4fb14c1a1cf113dd343710670c0
#
_entry.id   f3b2f4fb14c1a1cf113dd343710670c0
#
_cell.length_a   1.000
_cell.length_b   1.000
_cell.length_c   1.000
_cell.angle_alpha   90.00
_cell.angle_beta   90.00
_cell.angle_gamma   90.00
#
_symmetry.space_group_name_H-M   'P 1'
#
loop_
_entity.id
_entity.type
_entity.pdbx_description
1 polymer ?
#
loop_
_entity_poly.entity_id
_entity_poly.type
_entity_poly.pdbx_seq_one_letter_code
_entity_poly.pdbx_strand_id
1 'polypeptide(L)'
;DMRYEDPYANLKIDLKKGFQHLNGQQAGQYVRFRHDEMGDIGRVARQQKFLKALATQAIRPGNLIRIPQILAIVRESVQTNMTMWSFQQVFVAIPSLKGNQIQSDMVPGNFANIGGVSYWAPDRVETAKVVERLFVAPPRAIDAKEKK
;
A
#
# COMPACT_ATOMS: atom_id res chain seq x y z
N ASP A 1 10.89 -9.42 -12.92
CA ASP A 1 12.02 -9.53 -11.99
C ASP A 1 12.43 -8.14 -11.54
N MET A 2 12.76 -8.00 -10.26
CA MET A 2 13.28 -6.77 -9.68
C MET A 2 14.71 -7.03 -9.24
N ARG A 3 15.68 -6.41 -9.93
CA ARG A 3 17.10 -6.50 -9.59
C ARG A 3 17.69 -5.12 -9.50
N TYR A 4 18.31 -4.83 -8.38
CA TYR A 4 18.97 -3.54 -8.14
C TYR A 4 19.94 -3.69 -6.97
N GLU A 5 21.10 -3.05 -7.10
CA GLU A 5 22.10 -3.04 -6.04
C GLU A 5 22.58 -1.61 -5.85
N ASP A 6 22.53 -1.14 -4.61
CA ASP A 6 23.05 0.17 -4.19
C ASP A 6 24.04 -0.04 -3.05
N PRO A 7 25.34 -0.02 -3.35
CA PRO A 7 26.37 -0.22 -2.33
C PRO A 7 26.38 0.88 -1.26
N TYR A 8 25.98 2.12 -1.63
CA TYR A 8 25.98 3.26 -0.70
C TYR A 8 24.84 3.15 0.31
N ALA A 9 23.69 2.65 -0.10
CA ALA A 9 22.55 2.44 0.77
C ALA A 9 22.52 1.03 1.38
N ASN A 10 23.53 0.18 1.12
CA ASN A 10 23.55 -1.23 1.50
C ASN A 10 22.23 -1.95 1.14
N LEU A 11 21.73 -1.65 -0.05
CA LEU A 11 20.46 -2.15 -0.53
C LEU A 11 20.69 -3.10 -1.70
N LYS A 12 20.36 -4.36 -1.50
CA LYS A 12 20.34 -5.37 -2.56
C LYS A 12 18.91 -5.88 -2.73
N ILE A 13 18.40 -5.75 -3.94
CA ILE A 13 17.06 -6.22 -4.34
C ILE A 13 17.23 -7.31 -5.39
N ASP A 14 16.73 -8.49 -5.11
CA ASP A 14 16.66 -9.60 -6.04
C ASP A 14 15.36 -10.38 -5.80
N LEU A 15 14.31 -9.97 -6.50
CA LEU A 15 12.98 -10.57 -6.41
C LEU A 15 12.53 -11.04 -7.78
N LYS A 16 12.10 -12.29 -7.87
CA LYS A 16 11.56 -12.87 -9.09
C LYS A 16 10.13 -12.38 -9.33
N LYS A 17 9.74 -12.32 -10.59
CA LYS A 17 8.36 -12.04 -11.01
C LYS A 17 7.45 -13.18 -10.58
N GLY A 18 6.24 -12.86 -10.14
CA GLY A 18 5.19 -13.82 -9.86
C GLY A 18 4.64 -13.75 -8.45
N PHE A 19 3.66 -14.60 -8.18
CA PHE A 19 3.07 -14.78 -6.86
C PHE A 19 4.04 -15.56 -5.97
N GLN A 20 4.42 -14.97 -4.84
CA GLN A 20 5.34 -15.59 -3.90
C GLN A 20 5.10 -15.07 -2.47
N HIS A 21 5.46 -15.89 -1.49
CA HIS A 21 5.53 -15.44 -0.11
C HIS A 21 6.82 -14.64 0.10
N LEU A 22 6.66 -13.40 0.60
CA LEU A 22 7.80 -12.56 0.93
C LEU A 22 8.04 -12.59 2.45
N ASN A 23 9.28 -12.80 2.85
CA ASN A 23 9.69 -12.53 4.22
C ASN A 23 9.85 -11.01 4.44
N GLY A 24 10.14 -10.57 5.69
CA GLY A 24 10.25 -9.14 6.01
C GLY A 24 11.32 -8.41 5.19
N GLN A 25 12.46 -9.03 4.94
CA GLN A 25 13.54 -8.45 4.13
C GLN A 25 13.10 -8.30 2.67
N GLN A 26 12.50 -9.32 2.08
CA GLN A 26 11.98 -9.30 0.73
C GLN A 26 10.83 -8.30 0.57
N ALA A 27 9.96 -8.19 1.57
CA ALA A 27 8.92 -7.17 1.60
C ALA A 27 9.53 -5.76 1.60
N GLY A 28 10.58 -5.53 2.39
CA GLY A 28 11.35 -4.28 2.39
C GLY A 28 11.98 -3.98 1.03
N GLN A 29 12.53 -4.98 0.35
CA GLN A 29 13.05 -4.85 -1.02
C GLN A 29 11.93 -4.46 -2.00
N TYR A 30 10.79 -5.14 -1.94
CA TYR A 30 9.65 -4.90 -2.83
C TYR A 30 9.13 -3.47 -2.75
N VAL A 31 8.97 -2.92 -1.55
CA VAL A 31 8.43 -1.57 -1.36
C VAL A 31 9.43 -0.45 -1.62
N ARG A 32 10.73 -0.77 -1.69
CA ARG A 32 11.81 0.21 -1.95
C ARG A 32 12.22 0.27 -3.41
N PHE A 33 11.89 -0.74 -4.23
CA PHE A 33 12.33 -0.79 -5.63
C PHE A 33 11.80 0.41 -6.42
N ARG A 34 12.69 1.06 -7.19
CA ARG A 34 12.41 2.28 -7.99
C ARG A 34 12.96 2.21 -9.42
N HIS A 35 13.55 1.07 -9.80
CA HIS A 35 14.28 0.91 -11.06
C HIS A 35 13.40 0.27 -12.14
N ASP A 36 12.17 0.74 -12.28
CA ASP A 36 11.28 0.41 -13.37
C ASP A 36 10.92 1.66 -14.19
N GLU A 37 10.26 1.48 -15.31
CA GLU A 37 9.84 2.56 -16.22
C GLU A 37 8.94 3.61 -15.52
N MET A 38 8.22 3.21 -14.49
CA MET A 38 7.33 4.06 -13.71
C MET A 38 8.04 4.76 -12.53
N GLY A 39 9.28 4.41 -12.23
CA GLY A 39 10.10 5.04 -11.20
C GLY A 39 9.39 5.17 -9.85
N ASP A 40 9.19 6.41 -9.41
CA ASP A 40 8.57 6.72 -8.13
C ASP A 40 7.08 6.36 -8.07
N ILE A 41 6.37 6.50 -9.18
CA ILE A 41 4.96 6.12 -9.31
C ILE A 41 4.79 4.60 -9.13
N GLY A 42 5.65 3.82 -9.77
CA GLY A 42 5.69 2.37 -9.61
C GLY A 42 5.96 1.96 -8.15
N ARG A 43 6.81 2.70 -7.44
CA ARG A 43 7.04 2.49 -6.01
C ARG A 43 5.76 2.71 -5.20
N VAL A 44 5.05 3.81 -5.41
CA VAL A 44 3.78 4.10 -4.70
C VAL A 44 2.76 3.00 -4.95
N ALA A 45 2.58 2.57 -6.18
CA ALA A 45 1.66 1.48 -6.53
C ALA A 45 2.04 0.16 -5.82
N ARG A 46 3.34 -0.17 -5.72
CA ARG A 46 3.82 -1.34 -4.96
C ARG A 46 3.55 -1.22 -3.47
N GLN A 47 3.77 -0.05 -2.89
CA GLN A 47 3.47 0.20 -1.48
C GLN A 47 1.99 0.03 -1.18
N GLN A 48 1.10 0.57 -2.02
CA GLN A 48 -0.35 0.37 -1.88
C GLN A 48 -0.73 -1.11 -1.99
N LYS A 49 -0.19 -1.82 -2.98
CA LYS A 49 -0.43 -3.26 -3.16
C LYS A 49 0.05 -4.07 -1.95
N PHE A 50 1.21 -3.73 -1.43
CA PHE A 50 1.77 -4.37 -0.23
C PHE A 50 0.89 -4.14 0.99
N LEU A 51 0.49 -2.90 1.25
CA LEU A 51 -0.38 -2.56 2.38
C LEU A 51 -1.73 -3.27 2.30
N LYS A 52 -2.32 -3.34 1.11
CA LYS A 52 -3.56 -4.09 0.88
C LYS A 52 -3.39 -5.59 1.15
N ALA A 53 -2.30 -6.19 0.67
CA ALA A 53 -1.99 -7.60 0.92
C ALA A 53 -1.75 -7.86 2.41
N LEU A 54 -1.01 -6.98 3.10
CA LEU A 54 -0.74 -7.07 4.53
C LEU A 54 -2.04 -6.98 5.35
N ALA A 55 -2.90 -6.00 5.06
CA ALA A 55 -4.19 -5.86 5.73
C ALA A 55 -5.06 -7.09 5.50
N THR A 56 -5.13 -7.60 4.26
CA THR A 56 -5.89 -8.83 3.94
C THR A 56 -5.37 -10.05 4.70
N GLN A 57 -4.06 -10.13 4.91
CA GLN A 57 -3.45 -11.20 5.70
C GLN A 57 -3.73 -11.05 7.20
N ALA A 58 -3.66 -9.82 7.72
CA ALA A 58 -3.88 -9.54 9.14
C ALA A 58 -5.29 -9.94 9.61
N ILE A 59 -6.31 -9.74 8.76
CA ILE A 59 -7.71 -10.09 9.09
C ILE A 59 -8.05 -11.58 8.93
N ARG A 60 -7.14 -12.42 8.50
CA ARG A 60 -7.38 -13.87 8.44
C ARG A 60 -7.57 -14.43 9.85
N PRO A 61 -8.55 -15.32 10.08
CA PRO A 61 -8.86 -15.82 11.42
C PRO A 61 -7.64 -16.36 12.18
N GLY A 62 -6.74 -17.07 11.51
CA GLY A 62 -5.51 -17.61 12.12
C GLY A 62 -4.48 -16.56 12.53
N ASN A 63 -4.58 -15.32 12.04
CA ASN A 63 -3.64 -14.24 12.34
C ASN A 63 -4.20 -13.26 13.39
N LEU A 64 -5.49 -13.31 13.71
CA LEU A 64 -6.11 -12.40 14.67
C LEU A 64 -5.47 -12.48 16.05
N ILE A 65 -5.00 -13.65 16.46
CA ILE A 65 -4.29 -13.87 17.72
C ILE A 65 -2.95 -13.10 17.78
N ARG A 66 -2.37 -12.73 16.62
CA ARG A 66 -1.11 -12.01 16.52
C ARG A 66 -1.28 -10.49 16.47
N ILE A 67 -2.52 -10.00 16.43
CA ILE A 67 -2.82 -8.56 16.39
C ILE A 67 -2.12 -7.78 17.50
N PRO A 68 -2.11 -8.21 18.79
CA PRO A 68 -1.40 -7.48 19.83
C PRO A 68 0.10 -7.32 19.55
N GLN A 69 0.75 -8.34 18.99
CA GLN A 69 2.17 -8.29 18.62
C GLN A 69 2.41 -7.32 17.45
N ILE A 70 1.54 -7.34 16.45
CA ILE A 70 1.60 -6.41 15.32
C ILE A 70 1.43 -4.97 15.81
N LEU A 71 0.50 -4.74 16.74
CA LEU A 71 0.28 -3.45 17.37
C LEU A 71 1.52 -2.92 18.11
N ALA A 72 2.19 -3.76 18.86
CA ALA A 72 3.41 -3.38 19.58
C ALA A 72 4.48 -2.90 18.58
N ILE A 73 4.70 -3.64 17.48
CA ILE A 73 5.67 -3.28 16.42
C ILE A 73 5.28 -1.97 15.73
N VAL A 74 3.99 -1.80 15.41
CA VAL A 74 3.51 -0.56 14.77
C VAL A 74 3.72 0.63 15.68
N ARG A 75 3.44 0.49 16.97
CA ARG A 75 3.64 1.55 17.96
C ARG A 75 5.10 2.01 18.06
N GLU A 76 6.04 1.07 17.99
CA GLU A 76 7.47 1.37 18.04
C GLU A 76 7.99 1.99 16.73
N SER A 77 7.34 1.67 15.60
CA SER A 77 7.83 2.02 14.27
C SER A 77 7.13 3.22 13.64
N VAL A 78 5.98 3.65 14.17
CA VAL A 78 5.14 4.70 13.58
C VAL A 78 4.97 5.86 14.54
N GLN A 79 5.37 7.05 14.12
CA GLN A 79 5.03 8.29 14.82
C GLN A 79 3.64 8.75 14.38
N THR A 80 2.73 8.88 15.33
CA THR A 80 1.36 9.28 15.09
C THR A 80 0.80 10.06 16.27
N ASN A 81 -0.13 10.97 16.00
CA ASN A 81 -0.90 11.67 17.02
C ASN A 81 -2.16 10.90 17.45
N MET A 82 -2.36 9.69 16.95
CA MET A 82 -3.48 8.84 17.36
C MET A 82 -3.33 8.44 18.84
N THR A 83 -4.41 8.59 19.58
CA THR A 83 -4.46 8.09 20.97
C THR A 83 -4.53 6.56 20.99
N MET A 84 -4.13 5.95 22.10
CA MET A 84 -4.22 4.49 22.28
C MET A 84 -5.67 3.98 22.12
N TRP A 85 -6.64 4.78 22.54
CA TRP A 85 -8.04 4.46 22.40
C TRP A 85 -8.50 4.48 20.91
N SER A 86 -8.07 5.46 20.13
CA SER A 86 -8.32 5.52 18.69
C SER A 86 -7.69 4.33 17.96
N PHE A 87 -6.49 3.95 18.35
CA PHE A 87 -5.82 2.74 17.83
C PHE A 87 -6.64 1.48 18.12
N GLN A 88 -7.11 1.29 19.34
CA GLN A 88 -7.96 0.16 19.70
C GLN A 88 -9.24 0.10 18.87
N GLN A 89 -9.90 1.23 18.63
CA GLN A 89 -11.12 1.28 17.81
C GLN A 89 -10.87 0.83 16.36
N VAL A 90 -9.77 1.30 15.76
CA VAL A 90 -9.37 0.86 14.41
C VAL A 90 -9.15 -0.65 14.39
N PHE A 91 -8.48 -1.20 15.39
CA PHE A 91 -8.21 -2.63 15.46
C PHE A 91 -9.44 -3.50 15.70
N VAL A 92 -10.37 -3.05 16.52
CA VAL A 92 -11.65 -3.74 16.71
C VAL A 92 -12.49 -3.72 15.42
N ALA A 93 -12.36 -2.68 14.61
CA ALA A 93 -13.03 -2.58 13.32
C ALA A 93 -12.40 -3.46 12.21
N ILE A 94 -11.09 -3.79 12.31
CA ILE A 94 -10.38 -4.57 11.29
C ILE A 94 -11.07 -5.91 10.95
N PRO A 95 -11.52 -6.75 11.90
CA PRO A 95 -12.20 -7.99 11.59
C PRO A 95 -13.51 -7.80 10.83
N SER A 96 -14.15 -6.62 10.96
CA SER A 96 -15.38 -6.29 10.24
C SER A 96 -15.12 -5.92 8.78
N LEU A 97 -13.86 -5.59 8.43
CA LEU A 97 -13.46 -5.27 7.07
C LEU A 97 -13.33 -6.57 6.26
N LYS A 98 -14.19 -6.74 5.29
CA LYS A 98 -13.96 -7.78 4.27
C LYS A 98 -12.79 -7.32 3.39
N GLY A 99 -11.86 -8.21 3.08
CA GLY A 99 -10.61 -7.88 2.38
C GLY A 99 -10.78 -7.09 1.05
N ASN A 100 -11.97 -7.14 0.45
CA ASN A 100 -12.32 -6.38 -0.74
C ASN A 100 -12.81 -4.94 -0.47
N GLN A 101 -12.95 -4.54 0.79
CA GLN A 101 -13.45 -3.20 1.16
C GLN A 101 -12.32 -2.16 1.28
N ILE A 102 -11.05 -2.60 1.27
CA ILE A 102 -9.93 -1.67 1.25
C ILE A 102 -9.75 -1.15 -0.17
N GLN A 103 -10.20 0.07 -0.40
CA GLN A 103 -10.01 0.78 -1.65
C GLN A 103 -8.77 1.66 -1.53
N SER A 104 -7.96 1.67 -2.56
CA SER A 104 -6.82 2.57 -2.70
C SER A 104 -6.73 3.00 -4.15
N ASP A 105 -6.39 4.25 -4.35
CA ASP A 105 -6.17 4.79 -5.67
C ASP A 105 -4.99 5.76 -5.65
N MET A 106 -4.48 6.07 -6.81
CA MET A 106 -3.41 7.06 -6.97
C MET A 106 -4.01 8.33 -7.57
N VAL A 107 -3.52 9.48 -7.14
CA VAL A 107 -3.90 10.76 -7.73
C VAL A 107 -3.53 10.76 -9.22
N PRO A 108 -4.51 10.85 -10.14
CA PRO A 108 -4.23 10.84 -11.58
C PRO A 108 -3.42 12.08 -11.99
N GLY A 109 -2.53 11.90 -12.97
CA GLY A 109 -1.68 12.99 -13.43
C GLY A 109 -0.71 12.55 -14.51
N ASN A 110 0.21 13.42 -14.86
CA ASN A 110 1.23 13.17 -15.86
C ASN A 110 2.59 13.65 -15.36
N PHE A 111 3.67 13.09 -15.94
CA PHE A 111 5.00 13.59 -15.68
C PHE A 111 5.18 15.00 -16.28
N ALA A 112 5.69 15.91 -15.48
CA ALA A 112 6.07 17.26 -15.89
C ALA A 112 7.51 17.54 -15.50
N ASN A 113 8.27 18.15 -16.40
CA ASN A 113 9.63 18.61 -16.11
C ASN A 113 9.60 20.14 -15.91
N ILE A 114 9.98 20.58 -14.71
CA ILE A 114 10.04 22.01 -14.37
C ILE A 114 11.43 22.32 -13.85
N GLY A 115 12.17 23.13 -14.59
CA GLY A 115 13.54 23.51 -14.22
C GLY A 115 14.52 22.31 -14.15
N GLY A 116 14.34 21.28 -14.99
CA GLY A 116 15.17 20.07 -14.99
C GLY A 116 14.80 19.03 -13.94
N VAL A 117 13.78 19.29 -13.12
CA VAL A 117 13.30 18.37 -12.09
C VAL A 117 11.98 17.73 -12.55
N SER A 118 11.87 16.41 -12.42
CA SER A 118 10.67 15.67 -12.75
C SER A 118 9.66 15.74 -11.62
N TYR A 119 8.43 16.14 -11.94
CA TYR A 119 7.28 16.23 -11.03
C TYR A 119 6.14 15.36 -11.55
N TRP A 120 5.27 14.96 -10.62
CA TRP A 120 3.96 14.43 -10.94
C TRP A 120 2.95 15.56 -10.87
N ALA A 121 2.45 16.00 -12.04
CA ALA A 121 1.45 17.06 -12.14
C ALA A 121 0.06 16.44 -12.06
N PRO A 122 -0.72 16.66 -10.99
CA PRO A 122 -2.03 16.05 -10.83
C PRO A 122 -3.05 16.65 -11.82
N ASP A 123 -3.87 15.78 -12.41
CA ASP A 123 -5.08 16.18 -13.12
C ASP A 123 -6.18 16.51 -12.10
N ARG A 124 -6.58 17.76 -12.04
CA ARG A 124 -7.58 18.24 -11.07
C ARG A 124 -8.96 17.61 -11.27
N VAL A 125 -9.36 17.40 -12.53
CA VAL A 125 -10.70 16.88 -12.84
C VAL A 125 -10.77 15.41 -12.48
N GLU A 126 -9.77 14.62 -12.91
CA GLU A 126 -9.72 13.20 -12.59
C GLU A 126 -9.48 12.96 -11.09
N THR A 127 -8.69 13.81 -10.43
CA THR A 127 -8.50 13.75 -8.97
C THR A 127 -9.82 13.96 -8.23
N ALA A 128 -10.64 14.93 -8.65
CA ALA A 128 -11.95 15.15 -8.03
C ALA A 128 -12.85 13.91 -8.16
N LYS A 129 -12.85 13.23 -9.30
CA LYS A 129 -13.60 11.97 -9.50
C LYS A 129 -13.11 10.85 -8.58
N VAL A 130 -11.79 10.75 -8.38
CA VAL A 130 -11.20 9.76 -7.47
C VAL A 130 -11.62 10.05 -6.03
N VAL A 131 -11.56 11.31 -5.60
CA VAL A 131 -11.98 11.72 -4.25
C VAL A 131 -13.47 11.45 -4.03
N GLU A 132 -14.32 11.80 -4.99
CA GLU A 132 -15.75 11.52 -4.93
C GLU A 132 -16.02 10.02 -4.79
N ARG A 133 -15.37 9.19 -5.61
CA ARG A 133 -15.53 7.74 -5.56
C ARG A 133 -15.08 7.12 -4.23
N LEU A 134 -13.97 7.60 -3.65
CA LEU A 134 -13.39 7.01 -2.45
C LEU A 134 -14.04 7.49 -1.15
N PHE A 135 -14.54 8.73 -1.12
CA PHE A 135 -14.96 9.37 0.13
C PHE A 135 -16.42 9.79 0.14
N VAL A 136 -17.06 9.97 -1.01
CA VAL A 136 -18.43 10.47 -1.11
C VAL A 136 -19.40 9.41 -1.61
N ALA A 137 -19.01 8.61 -2.61
CA ALA A 137 -19.86 7.56 -3.14
C ALA A 137 -20.04 6.41 -2.12
N PRO A 138 -21.25 5.87 -1.97
CA PRO A 138 -21.44 4.67 -1.17
C PRO A 138 -20.59 3.53 -1.73
N PRO A 139 -20.04 2.62 -0.89
CA PRO A 139 -19.23 1.52 -1.35
C PRO A 139 -20.00 0.71 -2.40
N ARG A 140 -19.46 0.64 -3.61
CA ARG A 140 -20.03 -0.21 -4.66
C ARG A 140 -20.12 -1.65 -4.17
N ALA A 141 -21.31 -2.23 -4.23
CA ALA A 141 -21.46 -3.68 -4.14
C ALA A 141 -20.56 -4.29 -5.24
N ILE A 142 -19.57 -5.05 -4.81
CA ILE A 142 -18.64 -5.70 -5.75
C ILE A 142 -19.44 -6.79 -6.45
N ASP A 143 -19.72 -6.57 -7.72
CA ASP A 143 -20.30 -7.58 -8.58
C ASP A 143 -19.40 -8.81 -8.59
N ALA A 144 -19.95 -9.94 -8.14
CA ALA A 144 -19.29 -11.25 -8.07
C ALA A 144 -18.98 -11.85 -9.47
N LYS A 145 -18.99 -11.04 -10.54
CA LYS A 145 -18.88 -11.49 -11.94
C LYS A 145 -17.49 -11.36 -12.57
N GLU A 146 -16.49 -10.85 -11.86
CA GLU A 146 -15.10 -10.80 -12.39
C GLU A 146 -14.24 -12.03 -12.00
N LYS A 147 -14.90 -13.20 -11.86
CA LYS A 147 -14.22 -14.49 -11.82
C LYS A 147 -14.59 -15.29 -13.05
N LYS A 148 -13.93 -15.03 -14.16
CA LYS A 148 -13.71 -16.03 -15.23
C LYS A 148 -12.35 -15.79 -15.86
#